data_420623f584da6385711589e6d5ba2881
#
_entry.id   420623f584da6385711589e6d5ba2881
#
_cell.length_a   1.000
_cell.length_b   1.000
_cell.length_c   1.000
_cell.angle_alpha   90.00
_cell.angle_beta   90.00
_cell.angle_gamma   90.00
#
_symmetry.space_group_name_H-M   'P 1'
#
loop_
_entity.id
_entity.type
_entity.pdbx_description
1 polymer ?
#
loop_
_entity_poly.entity_id
_entity_poly.type
_entity_poly.pdbx_seq_one_letter_code
_entity_poly.pdbx_strand_id
1 'polypeptide(L)'
;MREKKVEQYDVVIIGGGPSGLTAGIYCGRARLKTLLIEKSLVGGLATYTNEIENYPGFPEGSGGLALMELFHKQAKRFEVKFKLTDVKNVELEDEVKKVETFRNIFECKTVIIASGGRPRITGALNEEKYLYDKGISFCAACDAAANTDKTVMIIGSGDAAIEEGMFLSKFAKEVIISVIHDEGKMDCNEIARDQALANPKMSFKWNTMVNSFEGDGHLEKVVLKNLKTGELDPVGVDTCFEFIGYEPNTEVFIDKVNMSKRKYIITNEHMETGIPGVFACGDVREKELKQVATAVGDGAIAGVAAEKFIAETEVFRNQILQKEKIGLIVGCSAIDASRRGRLPMMQAMEEAGDDQVKRNVLDQYKGKSLCDRLAWDVEPMTVFYTKDGEVVEISEKCDKKSVMEALNKYVERPVEVVVD
;
A
#
# COMPACT_ATOMS: atom_id res chain seq x y z
N MET A 1 -7.35 -12.04 -31.71
CA MET A 1 -6.67 -12.10 -30.36
C MET A 1 -7.10 -13.40 -29.70
N ARG A 2 -6.19 -14.15 -29.07
CA ARG A 2 -6.61 -15.34 -28.29
C ARG A 2 -7.41 -14.85 -27.08
N GLU A 3 -8.53 -15.53 -26.81
CA GLU A 3 -9.36 -15.27 -25.64
C GLU A 3 -8.54 -15.46 -24.36
N LYS A 4 -8.60 -14.49 -23.43
CA LYS A 4 -7.85 -14.57 -22.18
C LYS A 4 -8.53 -15.53 -21.23
N LYS A 5 -7.73 -16.32 -20.50
CA LYS A 5 -8.24 -17.25 -19.48
C LYS A 5 -8.69 -16.45 -18.26
N VAL A 6 -9.92 -16.65 -17.81
CA VAL A 6 -10.46 -16.07 -16.57
C VAL A 6 -10.23 -17.04 -15.41
N GLU A 7 -9.70 -16.53 -14.30
CA GLU A 7 -9.48 -17.27 -13.04
C GLU A 7 -10.02 -16.47 -11.87
N GLN A 8 -10.65 -17.14 -10.89
CA GLN A 8 -11.27 -16.48 -9.75
C GLN A 8 -10.49 -16.70 -8.45
N TYR A 9 -10.36 -15.63 -7.67
CA TYR A 9 -9.68 -15.58 -6.38
C TYR A 9 -10.49 -14.76 -5.36
N ASP A 10 -10.22 -14.91 -4.07
CA ASP A 10 -10.74 -13.99 -3.06
C ASP A 10 -9.89 -12.71 -3.05
N VAL A 11 -8.57 -12.87 -3.11
CA VAL A 11 -7.60 -11.77 -3.06
C VAL A 11 -6.58 -11.90 -4.18
N VAL A 12 -6.34 -10.80 -4.90
CA VAL A 12 -5.20 -10.67 -5.81
C VAL A 12 -4.24 -9.62 -5.26
N ILE A 13 -2.98 -10.01 -5.06
CA ILE A 13 -1.90 -9.14 -4.58
C ILE A 13 -0.99 -8.81 -5.77
N ILE A 14 -0.72 -7.53 -6.00
CA ILE A 14 0.12 -7.06 -7.10
C ILE A 14 1.45 -6.58 -6.53
N GLY A 15 2.50 -7.37 -6.71
CA GLY A 15 3.85 -7.15 -6.22
C GLY A 15 4.26 -8.15 -5.14
N GLY A 16 5.43 -8.75 -5.31
CA GLY A 16 5.99 -9.81 -4.47
C GLY A 16 7.11 -9.35 -3.53
N GLY A 17 7.18 -8.05 -3.21
CA GLY A 17 8.08 -7.52 -2.20
C GLY A 17 7.66 -7.87 -0.76
N PRO A 18 8.38 -7.34 0.26
CA PRO A 18 8.10 -7.63 1.67
C PRO A 18 6.64 -7.40 2.07
N SER A 19 6.03 -6.31 1.61
CA SER A 19 4.63 -5.99 1.90
C SER A 19 3.65 -6.97 1.27
N GLY A 20 3.83 -7.30 -0.01
CA GLY A 20 2.96 -8.25 -0.72
C GLY A 20 3.07 -9.67 -0.18
N LEU A 21 4.30 -10.13 0.12
CA LEU A 21 4.52 -11.43 0.74
C LEU A 21 3.87 -11.52 2.12
N THR A 22 3.98 -10.46 2.93
CA THR A 22 3.33 -10.41 4.24
C THR A 22 1.81 -10.38 4.13
N ALA A 23 1.24 -9.55 3.25
CA ALA A 23 -0.19 -9.56 2.98
C ALA A 23 -0.67 -10.96 2.56
N GLY A 24 0.09 -11.64 1.69
CA GLY A 24 -0.18 -13.01 1.27
C GLY A 24 -0.19 -14.01 2.44
N ILE A 25 0.76 -13.89 3.38
CA ILE A 25 0.80 -14.72 4.60
C ILE A 25 -0.49 -14.53 5.41
N TYR A 26 -0.93 -13.29 5.64
CA TYR A 26 -2.14 -13.00 6.42
C TYR A 26 -3.40 -13.49 5.72
N CYS A 27 -3.56 -13.21 4.42
CA CYS A 27 -4.69 -13.70 3.63
C CYS A 27 -4.73 -15.24 3.57
N GLY A 28 -3.58 -15.90 3.35
CA GLY A 28 -3.49 -17.35 3.32
C GLY A 28 -3.81 -18.00 4.68
N ARG A 29 -3.36 -17.39 5.79
CA ARG A 29 -3.74 -17.84 7.15
C ARG A 29 -5.24 -17.72 7.42
N ALA A 30 -5.90 -16.71 6.85
CA ALA A 30 -7.34 -16.54 6.86
C ALA A 30 -8.07 -17.50 5.90
N ARG A 31 -7.33 -18.39 5.22
CA ARG A 31 -7.84 -19.36 4.24
C ARG A 31 -8.51 -18.73 3.02
N LEU A 32 -8.16 -17.50 2.70
CA LEU A 32 -8.60 -16.84 1.48
C LEU A 32 -7.83 -17.40 0.28
N LYS A 33 -8.54 -17.66 -0.82
CA LYS A 33 -7.93 -18.08 -2.08
C LYS A 33 -7.13 -16.90 -2.65
N THR A 34 -5.83 -16.88 -2.40
CA THR A 34 -4.94 -15.75 -2.67
C THR A 34 -4.00 -16.00 -3.83
N LEU A 35 -3.93 -15.05 -4.76
CA LEU A 35 -2.95 -14.99 -5.83
C LEU A 35 -2.02 -13.81 -5.61
N LEU A 36 -0.72 -14.04 -5.67
CA LEU A 36 0.29 -12.99 -5.72
C LEU A 36 0.92 -12.95 -7.12
N ILE A 37 0.88 -11.78 -7.75
CA ILE A 37 1.47 -11.53 -9.08
C ILE A 37 2.75 -10.74 -8.91
N GLU A 38 3.84 -11.23 -9.49
CA GLU A 38 5.14 -10.55 -9.51
C GLU A 38 5.66 -10.53 -10.95
N LYS A 39 6.22 -9.40 -11.39
CA LYS A 39 6.72 -9.26 -12.76
C LYS A 39 8.11 -9.86 -12.97
N SER A 40 8.92 -9.92 -11.92
CA SER A 40 10.32 -10.37 -12.00
C SER A 40 10.68 -11.33 -10.86
N LEU A 41 11.55 -10.94 -9.95
CA LEU A 41 11.99 -11.76 -8.83
C LEU A 41 11.11 -11.54 -7.61
N VAL A 42 10.59 -12.64 -7.03
CA VAL A 42 9.82 -12.57 -5.78
C VAL A 42 10.76 -12.14 -4.65
N GLY A 43 10.38 -11.06 -3.96
CA GLY A 43 11.16 -10.41 -2.91
C GLY A 43 11.35 -8.91 -3.17
N GLY A 44 11.18 -8.47 -4.44
CA GLY A 44 11.30 -7.07 -4.83
C GLY A 44 12.69 -6.48 -4.59
N LEU A 45 12.78 -5.18 -4.34
CA LEU A 45 14.06 -4.47 -4.15
C LEU A 45 14.89 -5.02 -2.99
N ALA A 46 14.27 -5.58 -1.95
CA ALA A 46 15.00 -6.14 -0.82
C ALA A 46 15.96 -7.27 -1.23
N THR A 47 15.70 -7.97 -2.34
CA THR A 47 16.57 -9.07 -2.83
C THR A 47 17.92 -8.59 -3.34
N TYR A 48 18.06 -7.30 -3.64
CA TYR A 48 19.30 -6.70 -4.14
C TYR A 48 20.18 -6.13 -3.04
N THR A 49 19.75 -6.22 -1.78
CA THR A 49 20.53 -5.76 -0.62
C THR A 49 21.38 -6.90 -0.10
N ASN A 50 22.70 -6.69 0.01
CA ASN A 50 23.64 -7.71 0.49
C ASN A 50 23.34 -8.10 1.93
N GLU A 51 23.12 -7.11 2.79
CA GLU A 51 22.91 -7.34 4.21
C GLU A 51 21.83 -6.41 4.76
N ILE A 52 20.84 -6.98 5.44
CA ILE A 52 19.75 -6.29 6.13
C ILE A 52 19.98 -6.48 7.63
N GLU A 53 20.51 -5.46 8.29
CA GLU A 53 20.79 -5.46 9.73
C GLU A 53 19.65 -4.90 10.58
N ASN A 54 18.73 -4.17 9.96
CA ASN A 54 17.66 -3.41 10.62
C ASN A 54 16.29 -4.10 10.60
N TYR A 55 16.26 -5.41 10.30
CA TYR A 55 15.05 -6.22 10.39
C TYR A 55 15.07 -7.05 11.68
N PRO A 56 14.13 -6.79 12.64
CA PRO A 56 14.15 -7.48 13.93
C PRO A 56 14.01 -9.00 13.80
N GLY A 57 14.74 -9.74 14.64
CA GLY A 57 14.76 -11.20 14.66
C GLY A 57 15.98 -11.83 14.00
N PHE A 58 16.85 -11.03 13.39
CA PHE A 58 18.09 -11.44 12.76
C PHE A 58 19.27 -10.66 13.37
N PRO A 59 19.76 -11.06 14.55
CA PRO A 59 20.81 -10.31 15.28
C PRO A 59 22.14 -10.27 14.54
N GLU A 60 22.41 -11.25 13.69
CA GLU A 60 23.63 -11.33 12.86
C GLU A 60 23.42 -10.69 11.46
N GLY A 61 22.30 -9.97 11.25
CA GLY A 61 21.89 -9.55 9.92
C GLY A 61 21.37 -10.71 9.06
N SER A 62 20.96 -10.41 7.85
CA SER A 62 20.54 -11.39 6.85
C SER A 62 20.72 -10.82 5.45
N GLY A 63 21.21 -11.63 4.53
CA GLY A 63 21.15 -11.24 3.11
C GLY A 63 19.71 -11.01 2.66
N GLY A 64 19.47 -9.96 1.90
CA GLY A 64 18.11 -9.60 1.47
C GLY A 64 17.42 -10.71 0.67
N LEU A 65 18.13 -11.36 -0.24
CA LEU A 65 17.62 -12.53 -0.96
C LEU A 65 17.22 -13.66 0.00
N ALA A 66 18.08 -14.00 0.96
CA ALA A 66 17.83 -15.06 1.94
C ALA A 66 16.60 -14.75 2.80
N LEU A 67 16.47 -13.51 3.27
CA LEU A 67 15.30 -13.06 4.03
C LEU A 67 14.01 -13.17 3.21
N MET A 68 14.02 -12.73 1.96
CA MET A 68 12.87 -12.80 1.07
C MET A 68 12.48 -14.23 0.68
N GLU A 69 13.44 -15.14 0.58
CA GLU A 69 13.18 -16.57 0.40
C GLU A 69 12.42 -17.16 1.60
N LEU A 70 12.75 -16.76 2.84
CA LEU A 70 12.01 -17.18 4.03
C LEU A 70 10.56 -16.69 3.99
N PHE A 71 10.32 -15.42 3.62
CA PHE A 71 8.97 -14.87 3.45
C PHE A 71 8.18 -15.63 2.38
N HIS A 72 8.82 -15.90 1.23
CA HIS A 72 8.21 -16.65 0.14
C HIS A 72 7.85 -18.09 0.56
N LYS A 73 8.75 -18.79 1.26
CA LYS A 73 8.47 -20.13 1.83
C LYS A 73 7.30 -20.08 2.81
N GLN A 74 7.25 -19.05 3.65
CA GLN A 74 6.16 -18.87 4.60
C GLN A 74 4.80 -18.61 3.91
N ALA A 75 4.76 -17.75 2.89
CA ALA A 75 3.55 -17.50 2.10
C ALA A 75 3.08 -18.78 1.37
N LYS A 76 3.98 -19.54 0.77
CA LYS A 76 3.67 -20.83 0.15
C LYS A 76 3.10 -21.86 1.13
N ARG A 77 3.59 -21.89 2.37
CA ARG A 77 3.05 -22.76 3.43
C ARG A 77 1.56 -22.52 3.68
N PHE A 78 1.09 -21.29 3.46
CA PHE A 78 -0.32 -20.90 3.58
C PHE A 78 -1.06 -20.89 2.24
N GLU A 79 -0.57 -21.68 1.27
CA GLU A 79 -1.22 -21.96 -0.01
C GLU A 79 -1.40 -20.75 -0.95
N VAL A 80 -0.68 -19.64 -0.70
CA VAL A 80 -0.64 -18.50 -1.62
C VAL A 80 -0.13 -18.99 -2.98
N LYS A 81 -0.89 -18.70 -4.04
CA LYS A 81 -0.48 -18.98 -5.43
C LYS A 81 0.38 -17.84 -5.95
N PHE A 82 1.38 -18.20 -6.74
CA PHE A 82 2.30 -17.23 -7.34
C PHE A 82 2.19 -17.27 -8.86
N LYS A 83 2.16 -16.10 -9.48
CA LYS A 83 2.19 -15.94 -10.93
C LYS A 83 3.26 -14.95 -11.32
N LEU A 84 4.24 -15.43 -12.06
CA LEU A 84 5.30 -14.58 -12.62
C LEU A 84 4.80 -13.99 -13.94
N THR A 85 4.33 -12.76 -13.91
CA THR A 85 3.78 -12.04 -15.07
C THR A 85 3.59 -10.56 -14.73
N ASP A 86 3.51 -9.74 -15.75
CA ASP A 86 3.28 -8.31 -15.63
C ASP A 86 1.78 -7.97 -15.72
N VAL A 87 1.30 -7.10 -14.83
CA VAL A 87 -0.07 -6.58 -14.85
C VAL A 87 -0.15 -5.48 -15.91
N LYS A 88 -1.12 -5.57 -16.81
CA LYS A 88 -1.30 -4.63 -17.91
C LYS A 88 -2.44 -3.65 -17.68
N ASN A 89 -3.48 -4.08 -16.97
CA ASN A 89 -4.63 -3.25 -16.66
C ASN A 89 -5.31 -3.73 -15.38
N VAL A 90 -6.09 -2.87 -14.74
CA VAL A 90 -6.96 -3.18 -13.60
C VAL A 90 -8.30 -2.48 -13.76
N GLU A 91 -9.38 -3.14 -13.34
CA GLU A 91 -10.72 -2.57 -13.15
C GLU A 91 -11.06 -2.73 -11.67
N LEU A 92 -11.20 -1.61 -10.95
CA LEU A 92 -11.22 -1.60 -9.49
C LEU A 92 -12.54 -1.08 -8.87
N GLU A 93 -13.38 -0.42 -9.65
CA GLU A 93 -14.60 0.23 -9.15
C GLU A 93 -15.74 -0.78 -8.88
N ASP A 94 -15.86 -1.78 -9.77
CA ASP A 94 -16.90 -2.79 -9.66
C ASP A 94 -16.72 -3.69 -8.42
N GLU A 95 -17.80 -4.36 -8.03
CA GLU A 95 -17.80 -5.29 -6.92
C GLU A 95 -16.82 -6.46 -7.15
N VAL A 96 -16.79 -7.02 -8.35
CA VAL A 96 -15.79 -7.98 -8.80
C VAL A 96 -14.66 -7.21 -9.47
N LYS A 97 -13.52 -7.15 -8.76
CA LYS A 97 -12.32 -6.51 -9.30
C LYS A 97 -11.68 -7.38 -10.37
N LYS A 98 -11.04 -6.77 -11.36
CA LYS A 98 -10.31 -7.50 -12.38
C LYS A 98 -8.87 -7.03 -12.48
N VAL A 99 -7.94 -7.98 -12.51
CA VAL A 99 -6.53 -7.76 -12.75
C VAL A 99 -6.13 -8.47 -14.04
N GLU A 100 -5.72 -7.69 -15.03
CA GLU A 100 -5.48 -8.17 -16.38
C GLU A 100 -3.98 -8.27 -16.67
N THR A 101 -3.56 -9.41 -17.21
CA THR A 101 -2.21 -9.66 -17.71
C THR A 101 -2.26 -9.92 -19.23
N PHE A 102 -1.13 -10.25 -19.82
CA PHE A 102 -1.11 -10.57 -21.25
C PHE A 102 -2.00 -11.79 -21.62
N ARG A 103 -2.07 -12.80 -20.73
CA ARG A 103 -2.76 -14.08 -21.01
C ARG A 103 -3.98 -14.36 -20.15
N ASN A 104 -4.12 -13.69 -19.01
CA ASN A 104 -5.15 -13.99 -18.01
C ASN A 104 -5.89 -12.74 -17.58
N ILE A 105 -7.13 -12.92 -17.16
CA ILE A 105 -7.91 -11.99 -16.34
C ILE A 105 -8.14 -12.70 -15.00
N PHE A 106 -7.75 -12.06 -13.90
CA PHE A 106 -8.00 -12.56 -12.56
C PHE A 106 -9.13 -11.75 -11.95
N GLU A 107 -10.27 -12.39 -11.73
CA GLU A 107 -11.41 -11.83 -11.02
C GLU A 107 -11.27 -12.08 -9.53
N CYS A 108 -11.52 -11.05 -8.71
CA CYS A 108 -11.37 -11.17 -7.25
C CYS A 108 -12.31 -10.23 -6.49
N LYS A 109 -12.52 -10.54 -5.20
CA LYS A 109 -13.27 -9.70 -4.28
C LYS A 109 -12.47 -8.49 -3.82
N THR A 110 -11.14 -8.66 -3.64
CA THR A 110 -10.23 -7.61 -3.19
C THR A 110 -8.92 -7.60 -3.96
N VAL A 111 -8.34 -6.40 -4.10
CA VAL A 111 -7.01 -6.18 -4.65
C VAL A 111 -6.13 -5.52 -3.60
N ILE A 112 -4.91 -6.04 -3.40
CA ILE A 112 -3.87 -5.41 -2.59
C ILE A 112 -2.74 -4.97 -3.51
N ILE A 113 -2.54 -3.66 -3.63
CA ILE A 113 -1.48 -3.05 -4.42
C ILE A 113 -0.22 -2.97 -3.56
N ALA A 114 0.78 -3.79 -3.90
CA ALA A 114 2.07 -3.90 -3.20
C ALA A 114 3.25 -3.76 -4.16
N SER A 115 3.05 -2.98 -5.24
CA SER A 115 3.97 -2.87 -6.39
C SER A 115 5.27 -2.13 -6.06
N GLY A 116 5.38 -1.53 -4.86
CA GLY A 116 6.59 -0.88 -4.39
C GLY A 116 6.98 0.36 -5.20
N GLY A 117 8.28 0.62 -5.25
CA GLY A 117 8.86 1.71 -6.02
C GLY A 117 10.21 1.30 -6.59
N ARG A 118 10.82 2.21 -7.29
CA ARG A 118 12.19 2.09 -7.79
C ARG A 118 12.96 3.38 -7.54
N PRO A 119 14.27 3.31 -7.29
CA PRO A 119 15.10 4.50 -7.26
C PRO A 119 15.16 5.11 -8.66
N ARG A 120 15.30 6.42 -8.73
CA ARG A 120 15.71 7.10 -9.94
C ARG A 120 17.19 6.88 -10.12
N ILE A 121 17.58 6.66 -11.36
CA ILE A 121 18.99 6.55 -11.78
C ILE A 121 19.37 7.78 -12.57
N THR A 122 20.68 8.08 -12.63
CA THR A 122 21.20 9.27 -13.33
C THR A 122 21.10 9.14 -14.84
N GLY A 123 21.10 7.93 -15.38
CA GLY A 123 21.20 7.64 -16.81
C GLY A 123 22.60 7.86 -17.39
N ALA A 124 23.63 7.97 -16.54
CA ALA A 124 25.01 8.18 -16.95
C ALA A 124 25.61 6.94 -17.60
N LEU A 125 26.70 7.13 -18.34
CA LEU A 125 27.38 6.04 -19.03
C LEU A 125 27.86 4.96 -18.03
N ASN A 126 27.62 3.69 -18.37
CA ASN A 126 28.02 2.50 -17.60
C ASN A 126 27.32 2.33 -16.24
N GLU A 127 26.36 3.16 -15.84
CA GLU A 127 25.68 3.10 -14.56
C GLU A 127 25.14 1.70 -14.25
N GLU A 128 24.44 1.06 -15.20
CA GLU A 128 23.86 -0.26 -15.06
C GLU A 128 24.86 -1.36 -14.67
N LYS A 129 26.16 -1.17 -14.99
CA LYS A 129 27.21 -2.15 -14.67
C LYS A 129 27.55 -2.19 -13.18
N TYR A 130 27.28 -1.09 -12.46
CA TYR A 130 27.67 -0.89 -11.07
C TYR A 130 26.49 -0.84 -10.11
N LEU A 131 25.26 -0.99 -10.64
CA LEU A 131 24.07 -1.13 -9.81
C LEU A 131 24.13 -2.41 -8.97
N TYR A 132 23.52 -2.34 -7.80
CA TYR A 132 23.29 -3.49 -6.92
C TYR A 132 24.57 -4.26 -6.58
N ASP A 133 25.21 -3.92 -5.44
CA ASP A 133 26.39 -4.57 -4.88
C ASP A 133 27.71 -4.41 -5.65
N LYS A 134 27.72 -3.59 -6.69
CA LYS A 134 28.92 -3.32 -7.49
C LYS A 134 29.45 -1.90 -7.34
N GLY A 135 28.97 -1.17 -6.34
CA GLY A 135 29.46 0.15 -5.98
C GLY A 135 28.45 1.27 -6.12
N ILE A 136 27.25 1.07 -6.68
CA ILE A 136 26.15 2.05 -6.64
C ILE A 136 25.09 1.55 -5.67
N SER A 137 24.73 2.38 -4.69
CA SER A 137 23.73 2.13 -3.67
C SER A 137 22.63 3.21 -3.67
N PHE A 138 21.46 2.84 -3.12
CA PHE A 138 20.29 3.71 -2.94
C PHE A 138 19.81 3.76 -1.49
N CYS A 139 20.59 3.21 -0.54
CA CYS A 139 20.20 3.10 0.87
C CYS A 139 21.42 3.28 1.78
N ALA A 140 21.56 4.49 2.37
CA ALA A 140 22.65 4.72 3.32
C ALA A 140 22.49 3.87 4.59
N ALA A 141 21.26 3.76 5.13
CA ALA A 141 21.00 2.96 6.32
C ALA A 141 21.30 1.46 6.14
N CYS A 142 21.30 0.97 4.89
CA CYS A 142 21.64 -0.43 4.59
C CYS A 142 23.14 -0.64 4.49
N ASP A 143 23.87 0.32 3.89
CA ASP A 143 25.26 0.10 3.44
C ASP A 143 26.28 0.93 4.22
N ALA A 144 25.88 1.72 5.22
CA ALA A 144 26.80 2.60 5.95
C ALA A 144 27.92 1.83 6.66
N ALA A 145 27.60 0.72 7.32
CA ALA A 145 28.59 -0.08 8.04
C ALA A 145 29.67 -0.65 7.11
N ALA A 146 29.27 -1.15 5.93
CA ALA A 146 30.16 -1.65 4.89
C ALA A 146 31.05 -0.58 4.25
N ASN A 147 30.71 0.71 4.46
CA ASN A 147 31.46 1.88 3.98
C ASN A 147 32.29 2.56 5.07
N THR A 148 32.57 1.89 6.19
CA THR A 148 33.46 2.39 7.24
C THR A 148 34.87 2.62 6.68
N ASP A 149 35.42 3.82 6.97
CA ASP A 149 36.74 4.29 6.53
C ASP A 149 36.96 4.39 5.00
N LYS A 150 35.88 4.34 4.21
CA LYS A 150 35.88 4.47 2.76
C LYS A 150 35.55 5.89 2.32
N THR A 151 35.91 6.19 1.05
CA THR A 151 35.49 7.43 0.36
C THR A 151 34.20 7.16 -0.39
N VAL A 152 33.12 7.83 -0.04
CA VAL A 152 31.83 7.69 -0.69
C VAL A 152 31.40 8.96 -1.41
N MET A 153 30.70 8.80 -2.52
CA MET A 153 30.07 9.92 -3.23
C MET A 153 28.56 9.85 -3.10
N ILE A 154 27.95 11.02 -2.97
CA ILE A 154 26.50 11.20 -3.03
C ILE A 154 26.14 12.02 -4.26
N ILE A 155 25.17 11.53 -5.01
CA ILE A 155 24.55 12.27 -6.11
C ILE A 155 23.19 12.78 -5.63
N GLY A 156 23.07 14.11 -5.59
CA GLY A 156 21.87 14.81 -5.14
C GLY A 156 22.13 15.84 -4.04
N SER A 157 21.22 16.80 -3.88
CA SER A 157 21.33 17.91 -2.90
C SER A 157 20.00 18.23 -2.19
N GLY A 158 19.01 17.37 -2.29
CA GLY A 158 17.75 17.47 -1.54
C GLY A 158 17.88 16.98 -0.10
N ASP A 159 16.83 17.16 0.72
CA ASP A 159 16.83 16.79 2.13
C ASP A 159 17.35 15.36 2.35
N ALA A 160 16.82 14.37 1.63
CA ALA A 160 17.25 12.98 1.76
C ALA A 160 18.75 12.79 1.46
N ALA A 161 19.29 13.45 0.41
CA ALA A 161 20.71 13.33 0.06
C ALA A 161 21.61 13.88 1.16
N ILE A 162 21.23 15.01 1.74
CA ILE A 162 22.03 15.67 2.77
C ILE A 162 21.91 14.96 4.12
N GLU A 163 20.73 14.54 4.55
CA GLU A 163 20.51 13.80 5.79
C GLU A 163 21.21 12.44 5.76
N GLU A 164 21.07 11.69 4.67
CA GLU A 164 21.77 10.41 4.45
C GLU A 164 23.30 10.60 4.35
N GLY A 165 23.75 11.73 3.77
CA GLY A 165 25.15 12.09 3.75
C GLY A 165 25.73 12.40 5.14
N MET A 166 24.98 13.10 5.97
CA MET A 166 25.31 13.32 7.37
C MET A 166 25.36 12.01 8.15
N PHE A 167 24.45 11.08 7.87
CA PHE A 167 24.47 9.75 8.47
C PHE A 167 25.71 8.96 8.03
N LEU A 168 26.01 8.89 6.73
CA LEU A 168 27.19 8.23 6.17
C LEU A 168 28.51 8.81 6.72
N SER A 169 28.57 10.11 7.00
CA SER A 169 29.77 10.76 7.54
C SER A 169 30.20 10.22 8.92
N LYS A 170 29.31 9.55 9.65
CA LYS A 170 29.61 8.88 10.93
C LYS A 170 30.51 7.65 10.73
N PHE A 171 30.44 7.01 9.55
CA PHE A 171 31.15 5.79 9.18
C PHE A 171 32.29 6.07 8.20
N ALA A 172 31.97 6.75 7.11
CA ALA A 172 32.90 7.00 6.01
C ALA A 172 34.13 7.83 6.45
N LYS A 173 35.22 7.67 5.73
CA LYS A 173 36.40 8.52 5.81
C LYS A 173 36.09 9.92 5.26
N GLU A 174 35.44 9.96 4.10
CA GLU A 174 35.05 11.17 3.39
C GLU A 174 33.75 10.94 2.66
N VAL A 175 32.88 11.96 2.60
CA VAL A 175 31.64 12.01 1.85
C VAL A 175 31.72 13.16 0.86
N ILE A 176 31.73 12.83 -0.44
CA ILE A 176 31.81 13.81 -1.54
C ILE A 176 30.40 13.97 -2.11
N ILE A 177 29.85 15.19 -2.15
CA ILE A 177 28.51 15.44 -2.65
C ILE A 177 28.58 16.13 -4.02
N SER A 178 28.02 15.51 -5.05
CA SER A 178 27.82 16.12 -6.37
C SER A 178 26.52 16.91 -6.39
N VAL A 179 26.64 18.22 -6.58
CA VAL A 179 25.54 19.19 -6.56
C VAL A 179 25.41 19.86 -7.91
N ILE A 180 24.20 19.82 -8.48
CA ILE A 180 23.94 20.45 -9.80
C ILE A 180 23.88 21.99 -9.76
N HIS A 181 23.72 22.55 -8.56
CA HIS A 181 23.57 24.00 -8.35
C HIS A 181 24.90 24.70 -8.10
N ASP A 182 24.85 26.03 -8.10
CA ASP A 182 25.96 26.90 -7.74
C ASP A 182 26.39 26.70 -6.29
N GLU A 183 27.65 27.06 -6.00
CA GLU A 183 28.22 26.97 -4.67
C GLU A 183 27.31 27.60 -3.61
N GLY A 184 27.08 26.84 -2.54
CA GLY A 184 26.21 27.18 -1.44
C GLY A 184 24.70 27.02 -1.68
N LYS A 185 24.29 26.63 -2.90
CA LYS A 185 22.87 26.35 -3.21
C LYS A 185 22.57 24.86 -3.23
N MET A 186 21.58 24.44 -2.47
CA MET A 186 21.09 23.07 -2.38
C MET A 186 19.55 23.07 -2.38
N ASP A 187 18.96 21.92 -2.70
CA ASP A 187 17.50 21.73 -2.66
C ASP A 187 16.99 21.33 -1.26
N CYS A 188 17.91 21.09 -0.30
CA CYS A 188 17.56 20.78 1.08
C CYS A 188 17.18 22.03 1.88
N ASN A 189 16.59 21.82 3.08
CA ASN A 189 16.32 22.89 4.03
C ASN A 189 17.63 23.56 4.52
N GLU A 190 17.53 24.81 4.99
CA GLU A 190 18.69 25.61 5.37
C GLU A 190 19.48 25.02 6.55
N ILE A 191 18.80 24.39 7.50
CA ILE A 191 19.46 23.79 8.68
C ILE A 191 20.33 22.61 8.26
N ALA A 192 19.79 21.71 7.42
CA ALA A 192 20.55 20.57 6.90
C ALA A 192 21.73 21.02 6.05
N ARG A 193 21.55 22.05 5.18
CA ARG A 193 22.61 22.63 4.39
C ARG A 193 23.76 23.16 5.28
N ASP A 194 23.44 23.97 6.28
CA ASP A 194 24.43 24.61 7.13
C ASP A 194 25.20 23.58 7.98
N GLN A 195 24.52 22.53 8.45
CA GLN A 195 25.16 21.41 9.13
C GLN A 195 26.11 20.63 8.20
N ALA A 196 25.68 20.36 6.98
CA ALA A 196 26.52 19.65 6.01
C ALA A 196 27.76 20.46 5.62
N LEU A 197 27.62 21.77 5.37
CA LEU A 197 28.74 22.66 5.08
C LEU A 197 29.73 22.79 6.22
N ALA A 198 29.27 22.66 7.46
CA ALA A 198 30.12 22.69 8.67
C ALA A 198 30.78 21.32 8.97
N ASN A 199 30.38 20.23 8.32
CA ASN A 199 30.91 18.91 8.59
C ASN A 199 32.28 18.70 7.93
N PRO A 200 33.39 18.49 8.70
CA PRO A 200 34.74 18.39 8.13
C PRO A 200 34.97 17.13 7.28
N LYS A 201 34.08 16.15 7.34
CA LYS A 201 34.14 14.95 6.51
C LYS A 201 33.38 15.08 5.18
N MET A 202 32.64 16.17 4.99
CA MET A 202 31.85 16.41 3.78
C MET A 202 32.51 17.42 2.87
N SER A 203 32.62 17.08 1.60
CA SER A 203 33.14 17.97 0.55
C SER A 203 32.11 18.04 -0.60
N PHE A 204 32.15 19.13 -1.37
CA PHE A 204 31.10 19.42 -2.36
C PHE A 204 31.72 19.69 -3.72
N LYS A 205 31.19 19.04 -4.75
CA LYS A 205 31.45 19.28 -6.16
C LYS A 205 30.26 20.04 -6.75
N TRP A 206 30.40 21.37 -6.79
CA TRP A 206 29.34 22.26 -7.25
C TRP A 206 29.24 22.33 -8.77
N ASN A 207 28.05 22.59 -9.29
CA ASN A 207 27.80 22.69 -10.74
C ASN A 207 28.19 21.38 -11.47
N THR A 208 27.98 20.23 -10.87
CA THR A 208 28.37 18.95 -11.45
C THR A 208 27.21 18.01 -11.63
N MET A 209 27.30 17.20 -12.66
CA MET A 209 26.45 16.02 -12.88
C MET A 209 27.32 14.82 -13.23
N VAL A 210 26.81 13.62 -13.02
CA VAL A 210 27.53 12.40 -13.41
C VAL A 210 27.58 12.28 -14.92
N ASN A 211 28.76 12.04 -15.47
CA ASN A 211 28.99 11.72 -16.86
C ASN A 211 29.11 10.18 -17.08
N SER A 212 29.92 9.52 -16.25
CA SER A 212 30.13 8.07 -16.35
C SER A 212 30.57 7.47 -15.02
N PHE A 213 30.36 6.17 -14.90
CA PHE A 213 30.89 5.32 -13.83
C PHE A 213 31.97 4.41 -14.42
N GLU A 214 33.10 4.22 -13.70
CA GLU A 214 34.24 3.47 -14.18
C GLU A 214 34.88 2.60 -13.08
N GLY A 215 35.40 1.43 -13.47
CA GLY A 215 36.08 0.46 -12.61
C GLY A 215 36.20 -0.89 -13.29
N ASP A 216 36.91 -1.81 -12.67
CA ASP A 216 37.07 -3.18 -13.14
C ASP A 216 36.29 -4.17 -12.24
N GLY A 217 35.08 -4.50 -12.67
CA GLY A 217 34.15 -5.40 -11.95
C GLY A 217 33.42 -4.75 -10.77
N HIS A 218 33.99 -3.70 -10.18
CA HIS A 218 33.41 -2.88 -9.11
C HIS A 218 33.67 -1.40 -9.42
N LEU A 219 32.88 -0.49 -8.84
CA LEU A 219 33.07 0.96 -8.99
C LEU A 219 34.40 1.39 -8.34
N GLU A 220 35.19 2.16 -9.06
CA GLU A 220 36.45 2.74 -8.58
C GLU A 220 36.47 4.26 -8.69
N LYS A 221 35.69 4.81 -9.62
CA LYS A 221 35.58 6.26 -9.78
C LYS A 221 34.29 6.68 -10.49
N VAL A 222 33.85 7.89 -10.19
CA VAL A 222 32.77 8.60 -10.86
C VAL A 222 33.36 9.76 -11.63
N VAL A 223 33.08 9.85 -12.92
CA VAL A 223 33.48 10.98 -13.73
C VAL A 223 32.38 12.02 -13.71
N LEU A 224 32.65 13.14 -13.10
CA LEU A 224 31.71 14.28 -13.04
C LEU A 224 31.97 15.20 -14.23
N LYS A 225 30.89 15.79 -14.76
CA LYS A 225 30.93 16.86 -15.77
C LYS A 225 30.55 18.19 -15.13
N ASN A 226 31.43 19.18 -15.22
CA ASN A 226 31.09 20.53 -14.80
C ASN A 226 30.08 21.16 -15.78
N LEU A 227 28.96 21.62 -15.25
CA LEU A 227 27.85 22.15 -16.05
C LEU A 227 28.15 23.52 -16.69
N LYS A 228 29.14 24.28 -16.16
CA LYS A 228 29.51 25.61 -16.66
C LYS A 228 30.65 25.54 -17.66
N THR A 229 31.68 24.73 -17.39
CA THR A 229 32.88 24.65 -18.21
C THR A 229 32.85 23.50 -19.22
N GLY A 230 32.04 22.47 -18.92
CA GLY A 230 31.99 21.21 -19.69
C GLY A 230 33.18 20.27 -19.39
N GLU A 231 34.10 20.63 -18.49
CA GLU A 231 35.26 19.83 -18.12
C GLU A 231 34.85 18.57 -17.38
N LEU A 232 35.60 17.48 -17.56
CA LEU A 232 35.40 16.20 -16.89
C LEU A 232 36.38 16.12 -15.72
N ASP A 233 35.85 15.76 -14.54
CA ASP A 233 36.58 15.54 -13.28
C ASP A 233 36.43 14.11 -12.81
N PRO A 234 37.42 13.23 -13.00
CA PRO A 234 37.38 11.86 -12.48
C PRO A 234 37.68 11.85 -10.99
N VAL A 235 36.72 11.41 -10.18
CA VAL A 235 36.79 11.34 -8.71
C VAL A 235 36.83 9.88 -8.28
N GLY A 236 37.92 9.48 -7.59
CA GLY A 236 38.06 8.14 -7.02
C GLY A 236 37.11 7.94 -5.84
N VAL A 237 36.34 6.86 -5.85
CA VAL A 237 35.37 6.53 -4.79
C VAL A 237 35.22 5.03 -4.64
N ASP A 238 34.95 4.57 -3.43
CA ASP A 238 34.66 3.16 -3.16
C ASP A 238 33.18 2.83 -3.41
N THR A 239 32.29 3.79 -3.15
CA THR A 239 30.83 3.62 -3.33
C THR A 239 30.20 4.96 -3.72
N CYS A 240 29.18 4.90 -4.58
CA CYS A 240 28.36 6.03 -4.98
C CYS A 240 26.91 5.80 -4.51
N PHE A 241 26.37 6.75 -3.79
CA PHE A 241 24.97 6.76 -3.36
C PHE A 241 24.15 7.70 -4.24
N GLU A 242 23.09 7.23 -4.87
CA GLU A 242 22.21 8.03 -5.69
C GLU A 242 20.93 8.39 -4.92
N PHE A 243 20.85 9.63 -4.46
CA PHE A 243 19.69 10.18 -3.74
C PHE A 243 19.01 11.28 -4.58
N ILE A 244 18.63 10.92 -5.81
CA ILE A 244 17.93 11.80 -6.75
C ILE A 244 16.43 11.54 -6.84
N GLY A 245 15.92 10.77 -5.87
CA GLY A 245 14.51 10.48 -5.67
C GLY A 245 14.12 9.03 -5.95
N TYR A 246 12.87 8.74 -5.63
CA TYR A 246 12.22 7.46 -5.89
C TYR A 246 10.97 7.68 -6.73
N GLU A 247 10.61 6.68 -7.52
CA GLU A 247 9.36 6.62 -8.27
C GLU A 247 8.53 5.41 -7.84
N PRO A 248 7.26 5.61 -7.43
CA PRO A 248 6.39 4.49 -7.16
C PRO A 248 6.01 3.76 -8.46
N ASN A 249 5.88 2.44 -8.39
CA ASN A 249 5.42 1.63 -9.52
C ASN A 249 3.88 1.68 -9.62
N THR A 250 3.36 2.79 -10.11
CA THR A 250 1.93 3.12 -10.13
C THR A 250 1.36 3.32 -11.54
N GLU A 251 2.10 3.06 -12.59
CA GLU A 251 1.71 3.35 -13.97
C GLU A 251 0.35 2.73 -14.34
N VAL A 252 0.09 1.52 -13.87
CA VAL A 252 -1.15 0.77 -14.15
C VAL A 252 -2.36 1.31 -13.39
N PHE A 253 -2.11 2.09 -12.33
CA PHE A 253 -3.13 2.60 -11.41
C PHE A 253 -3.44 4.09 -11.59
N ILE A 254 -2.76 4.77 -12.52
CA ILE A 254 -3.02 6.19 -12.85
C ILE A 254 -4.49 6.35 -13.21
N ASP A 255 -5.12 7.40 -12.69
CA ASP A 255 -6.56 7.74 -12.84
C ASP A 255 -7.55 6.68 -12.30
N LYS A 256 -7.05 5.67 -11.58
CA LYS A 256 -7.87 4.59 -11.01
C LYS A 256 -7.88 4.56 -9.49
N VAL A 257 -6.89 5.15 -8.83
CA VAL A 257 -6.81 5.28 -7.38
C VAL A 257 -6.34 6.69 -7.02
N ASN A 258 -6.64 7.14 -5.82
CA ASN A 258 -6.21 8.45 -5.36
C ASN A 258 -4.70 8.49 -5.12
N MET A 259 -4.02 9.49 -5.71
CA MET A 259 -2.56 9.63 -5.68
C MET A 259 -2.12 11.02 -5.25
N SER A 260 -0.95 11.08 -4.62
CA SER A 260 -0.25 12.34 -4.34
C SER A 260 0.33 12.95 -5.62
N LYS A 261 0.81 14.20 -5.53
CA LYS A 261 1.52 14.87 -6.64
C LYS A 261 2.77 14.10 -7.09
N ARG A 262 3.36 13.29 -6.21
CA ARG A 262 4.52 12.42 -6.48
C ARG A 262 4.11 11.04 -6.98
N LYS A 263 2.83 10.83 -7.30
CA LYS A 263 2.23 9.58 -7.80
C LYS A 263 2.23 8.40 -6.81
N TYR A 264 2.47 8.64 -5.52
CA TYR A 264 2.26 7.63 -4.49
C TYR A 264 0.77 7.46 -4.19
N ILE A 265 0.34 6.23 -3.92
CA ILE A 265 -1.06 5.95 -3.56
C ILE A 265 -1.34 6.49 -2.16
N ILE A 266 -2.41 7.29 -2.04
CA ILE A 266 -2.87 7.81 -0.76
C ILE A 266 -3.74 6.74 -0.09
N THR A 267 -3.43 6.41 1.17
CA THR A 267 -4.21 5.46 1.97
C THR A 267 -4.44 6.01 3.37
N ASN A 268 -5.47 5.49 4.02
CA ASN A 268 -5.64 5.68 5.45
C ASN A 268 -4.75 4.70 6.27
N GLU A 269 -4.92 4.72 7.60
CA GLU A 269 -4.20 3.84 8.54
C GLU A 269 -4.53 2.34 8.37
N HIS A 270 -5.65 2.00 7.74
CA HIS A 270 -6.08 0.64 7.42
C HIS A 270 -5.65 0.19 6.03
N MET A 271 -4.77 0.93 5.36
CA MET A 271 -4.29 0.67 4.00
C MET A 271 -5.37 0.77 2.91
N GLU A 272 -6.54 1.38 3.20
CA GLU A 272 -7.63 1.58 2.26
C GLU A 272 -7.33 2.75 1.31
N THR A 273 -7.60 2.56 0.02
CA THR A 273 -7.38 3.56 -1.04
C THR A 273 -8.56 4.51 -1.25
N GLY A 274 -9.68 4.28 -0.55
CA GLY A 274 -10.97 4.94 -0.78
C GLY A 274 -11.87 4.19 -1.77
N ILE A 275 -11.35 3.18 -2.48
CA ILE A 275 -12.16 2.27 -3.31
C ILE A 275 -12.47 1.02 -2.48
N PRO A 276 -13.76 0.66 -2.29
CA PRO A 276 -14.13 -0.50 -1.50
C PRO A 276 -13.44 -1.79 -1.99
N GLY A 277 -12.74 -2.50 -1.10
CA GLY A 277 -12.02 -3.73 -1.42
C GLY A 277 -10.67 -3.54 -2.14
N VAL A 278 -10.18 -2.31 -2.26
CA VAL A 278 -8.87 -2.01 -2.83
C VAL A 278 -7.96 -1.41 -1.76
N PHE A 279 -6.84 -2.07 -1.52
CA PHE A 279 -5.85 -1.70 -0.51
C PHE A 279 -4.49 -1.44 -1.16
N ALA A 280 -3.65 -0.60 -0.53
CA ALA A 280 -2.27 -0.43 -0.96
C ALA A 280 -1.33 -0.49 0.25
N CYS A 281 -0.17 -1.15 0.09
CA CYS A 281 0.79 -1.35 1.17
C CYS A 281 2.24 -1.34 0.69
N GLY A 282 3.16 -0.99 1.60
CA GLY A 282 4.58 -0.85 1.29
C GLY A 282 4.92 0.47 0.60
N ASP A 283 6.00 0.47 -0.16
CA ASP A 283 6.63 1.69 -0.68
C ASP A 283 5.87 2.36 -1.82
N VAL A 284 4.83 1.72 -2.34
CA VAL A 284 3.92 2.30 -3.35
C VAL A 284 3.03 3.40 -2.77
N ARG A 285 2.81 3.39 -1.45
CA ARG A 285 1.97 4.38 -0.77
C ARG A 285 2.76 5.61 -0.31
N GLU A 286 2.04 6.73 -0.13
CA GLU A 286 2.62 7.93 0.45
C GLU A 286 2.99 7.68 1.91
N LYS A 287 4.29 7.61 2.21
CA LYS A 287 4.85 7.48 3.55
C LYS A 287 6.30 7.94 3.57
N GLU A 288 6.78 8.34 4.74
CA GLU A 288 8.13 8.83 4.95
C GLU A 288 9.15 7.68 4.95
N LEU A 289 9.00 6.73 5.84
CA LEU A 289 9.98 5.66 6.03
C LEU A 289 9.68 4.45 5.12
N LYS A 290 10.58 4.17 4.19
CA LYS A 290 10.54 3.06 3.25
C LYS A 290 11.59 2.01 3.61
N GLN A 291 11.21 1.05 4.47
CA GLN A 291 12.08 -0.03 4.96
C GLN A 291 11.33 -1.36 4.93
N VAL A 292 12.07 -2.49 4.94
CA VAL A 292 11.48 -3.84 4.98
C VAL A 292 10.52 -3.98 6.16
N ALA A 293 10.91 -3.52 7.35
CA ALA A 293 10.09 -3.60 8.56
C ALA A 293 8.76 -2.84 8.42
N THR A 294 8.78 -1.61 7.87
CA THR A 294 7.54 -0.83 7.66
C THR A 294 6.68 -1.40 6.55
N ALA A 295 7.29 -1.99 5.50
CA ALA A 295 6.56 -2.68 4.44
C ALA A 295 5.86 -3.95 4.96
N VAL A 296 6.50 -4.70 5.88
CA VAL A 296 5.91 -5.85 6.56
C VAL A 296 4.71 -5.43 7.40
N GLY A 297 4.84 -4.34 8.19
CA GLY A 297 3.73 -3.80 8.98
C GLY A 297 2.52 -3.43 8.11
N ASP A 298 2.75 -2.69 7.03
CA ASP A 298 1.71 -2.33 6.07
C ASP A 298 1.03 -3.56 5.46
N GLY A 299 1.82 -4.57 5.04
CA GLY A 299 1.30 -5.80 4.46
C GLY A 299 0.42 -6.59 5.43
N ALA A 300 0.78 -6.63 6.71
CA ALA A 300 -0.02 -7.27 7.75
C ALA A 300 -1.38 -6.57 7.92
N ILE A 301 -1.39 -5.22 7.97
CA ILE A 301 -2.61 -4.44 8.09
C ILE A 301 -3.50 -4.63 6.86
N ALA A 302 -2.93 -4.54 5.63
CA ALA A 302 -3.67 -4.73 4.38
C ALA A 302 -4.30 -6.13 4.28
N GLY A 303 -3.57 -7.18 4.70
CA GLY A 303 -4.08 -8.55 4.70
C GLY A 303 -5.27 -8.76 5.64
N VAL A 304 -5.21 -8.18 6.85
CA VAL A 304 -6.32 -8.20 7.82
C VAL A 304 -7.50 -7.36 7.32
N ALA A 305 -7.24 -6.18 6.74
CA ALA A 305 -8.28 -5.32 6.20
C ALA A 305 -9.03 -6.00 5.03
N ALA A 306 -8.32 -6.70 4.15
CA ALA A 306 -8.92 -7.46 3.06
C ALA A 306 -9.80 -8.63 3.58
N GLU A 307 -9.34 -9.35 4.60
CA GLU A 307 -10.13 -10.43 5.23
C GLU A 307 -11.43 -9.88 5.84
N LYS A 308 -11.33 -8.82 6.63
CA LYS A 308 -12.51 -8.15 7.21
C LYS A 308 -13.49 -7.71 6.14
N PHE A 309 -12.99 -7.05 5.09
CA PHE A 309 -13.79 -6.58 3.99
C PHE A 309 -14.59 -7.70 3.32
N ILE A 310 -13.95 -8.85 3.06
CA ILE A 310 -14.62 -10.02 2.45
C ILE A 310 -15.67 -10.58 3.41
N ALA A 311 -15.33 -10.79 4.68
CA ALA A 311 -16.24 -11.34 5.68
C ALA A 311 -17.48 -10.45 5.88
N GLU A 312 -17.28 -9.14 5.99
CA GLU A 312 -18.38 -8.17 6.13
C GLU A 312 -19.26 -8.11 4.87
N THR A 313 -18.65 -8.20 3.67
CA THR A 313 -19.39 -8.24 2.40
C THR A 313 -20.27 -9.49 2.31
N GLU A 314 -19.74 -10.63 2.70
CA GLU A 314 -20.51 -11.91 2.71
C GLU A 314 -21.65 -11.89 3.72
N VAL A 315 -21.42 -11.33 4.91
CA VAL A 315 -22.48 -11.14 5.91
C VAL A 315 -23.56 -10.21 5.35
N PHE A 316 -23.17 -9.10 4.75
CA PHE A 316 -24.10 -8.13 4.16
C PHE A 316 -24.95 -8.79 3.08
N ARG A 317 -24.34 -9.49 2.12
CA ARG A 317 -25.06 -10.17 1.05
C ARG A 317 -25.98 -11.28 1.55
N ASN A 318 -25.46 -12.15 2.41
CA ASN A 318 -26.15 -13.36 2.79
C ASN A 318 -27.17 -13.13 3.91
N GLN A 319 -26.98 -12.11 4.74
CA GLN A 319 -27.84 -11.87 5.90
C GLN A 319 -28.71 -10.63 5.76
N ILE A 320 -28.27 -9.61 5.03
CA ILE A 320 -28.94 -8.31 4.98
C ILE A 320 -29.69 -8.10 3.66
N LEU A 321 -29.04 -8.36 2.52
CA LEU A 321 -29.63 -8.19 1.18
C LEU A 321 -30.42 -9.42 0.70
N GLN A 322 -31.09 -10.16 1.58
CA GLN A 322 -31.92 -11.30 1.14
C GLN A 322 -33.10 -10.81 0.29
N LYS A 323 -33.22 -11.37 -0.94
CA LYS A 323 -34.23 -10.97 -1.91
C LYS A 323 -35.67 -11.22 -1.48
N GLU A 324 -35.88 -12.17 -0.57
CA GLU A 324 -37.21 -12.66 -0.17
C GLU A 324 -37.77 -11.97 1.06
N LYS A 325 -37.00 -11.08 1.72
CA LYS A 325 -37.42 -10.43 2.96
C LYS A 325 -37.02 -8.96 2.97
N ILE A 326 -37.83 -8.15 3.60
CA ILE A 326 -37.48 -6.77 3.91
C ILE A 326 -36.40 -6.80 4.99
N GLY A 327 -35.22 -6.29 4.68
CA GLY A 327 -34.14 -6.14 5.64
C GLY A 327 -34.24 -4.82 6.38
N LEU A 328 -34.09 -4.83 7.68
CA LEU A 328 -33.94 -3.65 8.52
C LEU A 328 -32.55 -3.67 9.12
N ILE A 329 -31.75 -2.67 8.79
CA ILE A 329 -30.40 -2.52 9.31
C ILE A 329 -30.37 -1.34 10.26
N VAL A 330 -29.98 -1.59 11.48
CA VAL A 330 -29.83 -0.56 12.48
C VAL A 330 -28.38 -0.39 12.84
N GLY A 331 -27.87 0.81 12.63
CA GLY A 331 -26.59 1.19 13.17
C GLY A 331 -26.72 1.64 14.61
N CYS A 332 -25.95 1.06 15.48
CA CYS A 332 -25.82 1.51 16.86
C CYS A 332 -24.39 1.94 17.15
N SER A 333 -24.22 3.16 17.68
CA SER A 333 -22.95 3.52 18.33
C SER A 333 -22.83 2.76 19.66
N ALA A 334 -21.61 2.40 20.04
CA ALA A 334 -21.32 1.71 21.31
C ALA A 334 -21.58 2.59 22.56
N ILE A 335 -22.00 3.83 22.40
CA ILE A 335 -22.22 4.80 23.47
C ILE A 335 -23.65 4.66 24.01
N ASP A 336 -23.84 4.92 25.30
CA ASP A 336 -25.08 4.75 26.08
C ASP A 336 -26.37 5.36 25.47
N ALA A 337 -26.26 6.37 24.62
CA ALA A 337 -27.40 6.97 23.90
C ALA A 337 -28.08 5.98 22.94
N SER A 338 -27.35 5.00 22.39
CA SER A 338 -27.87 4.00 21.48
C SER A 338 -28.74 2.95 22.15
N ARG A 339 -28.53 2.69 23.44
CA ARG A 339 -29.34 1.72 24.21
C ARG A 339 -30.77 2.21 24.42
N ARG A 340 -30.99 3.53 24.60
CA ARG A 340 -32.33 4.09 24.85
C ARG A 340 -33.21 4.12 23.61
N GLY A 341 -32.65 4.34 22.43
CA GLY A 341 -33.38 4.30 21.16
C GLY A 341 -33.57 2.90 20.59
N ARG A 342 -32.74 1.94 21.00
CA ARG A 342 -32.80 0.55 20.53
C ARG A 342 -34.07 -0.19 20.95
N LEU A 343 -34.58 0.07 22.15
CA LEU A 343 -35.76 -0.60 22.71
C LEU A 343 -37.07 -0.30 21.95
N PRO A 344 -37.43 0.97 21.68
CA PRO A 344 -38.63 1.29 20.90
C PRO A 344 -38.61 0.73 19.49
N MET A 345 -37.44 0.73 18.86
CA MET A 345 -37.26 0.22 17.52
C MET A 345 -37.33 -1.31 17.47
N MET A 346 -36.72 -2.01 18.42
CA MET A 346 -36.87 -3.47 18.54
C MET A 346 -38.31 -3.87 18.79
N GLN A 347 -39.06 -3.12 19.58
CA GLN A 347 -40.51 -3.33 19.79
C GLN A 347 -41.31 -3.14 18.51
N ALA A 348 -41.01 -2.10 17.72
CA ALA A 348 -41.63 -1.91 16.40
C ALA A 348 -41.36 -3.06 15.44
N MET A 349 -40.15 -3.59 15.50
CA MET A 349 -39.74 -4.74 14.68
C MET A 349 -40.42 -6.04 15.11
N GLU A 350 -40.65 -6.25 16.41
CA GLU A 350 -41.38 -7.39 16.93
C GLU A 350 -42.87 -7.37 16.54
N GLU A 351 -43.47 -6.20 16.52
CA GLU A 351 -44.86 -6.00 16.10
C GLU A 351 -45.10 -6.14 14.61
N ALA A 352 -44.05 -5.88 13.78
CA ALA A 352 -44.14 -5.99 12.32
C ALA A 352 -44.24 -7.44 11.79
N GLY A 353 -44.04 -8.43 12.66
CA GLY A 353 -44.08 -9.85 12.32
C GLY A 353 -42.74 -10.38 11.77
N ASP A 354 -42.35 -11.58 12.20
CA ASP A 354 -41.02 -12.15 11.94
C ASP A 354 -40.83 -12.75 10.53
N ASP A 355 -41.91 -13.16 9.88
CA ASP A 355 -41.82 -13.92 8.64
C ASP A 355 -41.43 -13.05 7.41
N GLN A 356 -41.70 -11.76 7.46
CA GLN A 356 -41.47 -10.85 6.34
C GLN A 356 -40.29 -9.87 6.56
N VAL A 357 -39.88 -9.66 7.81
CA VAL A 357 -38.84 -8.69 8.15
C VAL A 357 -37.63 -9.36 8.76
N LYS A 358 -36.49 -9.21 8.15
CA LYS A 358 -35.21 -9.63 8.70
C LYS A 358 -34.52 -8.47 9.43
N ARG A 359 -34.15 -8.70 10.67
CA ARG A 359 -33.56 -7.70 11.56
C ARG A 359 -32.04 -7.90 11.65
N ASN A 360 -31.28 -6.84 11.41
CA ASN A 360 -29.85 -6.84 11.59
C ASN A 360 -29.42 -5.56 12.31
N VAL A 361 -28.66 -5.71 13.37
CA VAL A 361 -28.07 -4.61 14.12
C VAL A 361 -26.60 -4.57 13.83
N LEU A 362 -26.09 -3.49 13.23
CA LEU A 362 -24.68 -3.28 12.97
C LEU A 362 -24.08 -2.42 14.07
N ASP A 363 -22.90 -2.82 14.52
CA ASP A 363 -22.06 -2.01 15.39
C ASP A 363 -21.19 -1.09 14.50
N GLN A 364 -21.24 0.21 14.77
CA GLN A 364 -20.49 1.22 14.06
C GLN A 364 -18.98 0.93 14.01
N TYR A 365 -18.43 0.37 15.08
CA TYR A 365 -17.00 0.04 15.14
C TYR A 365 -16.63 -1.25 14.40
N LYS A 366 -17.56 -2.21 14.35
CA LYS A 366 -17.34 -3.51 13.70
C LYS A 366 -17.76 -3.53 12.23
N GLY A 367 -18.61 -2.59 11.81
CA GLY A 367 -19.13 -2.48 10.46
C GLY A 367 -18.70 -1.22 9.72
N LYS A 368 -17.57 -0.58 10.08
CA LYS A 368 -17.15 0.69 9.47
C LYS A 368 -17.04 0.60 7.96
N SER A 369 -16.44 -0.44 7.43
CA SER A 369 -16.30 -0.62 5.97
C SER A 369 -17.66 -0.82 5.27
N LEU A 370 -18.62 -1.40 5.97
CA LEU A 370 -19.99 -1.57 5.51
C LEU A 370 -20.75 -0.25 5.57
N CYS A 371 -20.55 0.52 6.62
CA CYS A 371 -21.14 1.84 6.80
C CYS A 371 -20.65 2.81 5.71
N ASP A 372 -19.37 2.81 5.43
CA ASP A 372 -18.76 3.63 4.38
C ASP A 372 -19.32 3.28 2.98
N ARG A 373 -19.60 1.98 2.70
CA ARG A 373 -20.24 1.56 1.45
C ARG A 373 -21.68 2.00 1.31
N LEU A 374 -22.39 2.06 2.43
CA LEU A 374 -23.78 2.49 2.43
C LEU A 374 -23.90 4.02 2.41
N ALA A 375 -22.80 4.75 2.22
CA ALA A 375 -22.70 6.21 2.33
C ALA A 375 -23.25 6.69 3.69
N TRP A 376 -22.98 5.94 4.72
CA TRP A 376 -23.45 6.18 6.06
C TRP A 376 -22.55 7.19 6.75
N ASP A 377 -22.87 8.45 6.59
CA ASP A 377 -22.29 9.51 7.40
C ASP A 377 -23.01 9.49 8.76
N VAL A 378 -22.30 9.09 9.78
CA VAL A 378 -22.87 8.46 10.94
C VAL A 378 -23.33 9.46 11.98
N GLU A 379 -24.61 9.73 12.02
CA GLU A 379 -25.28 10.03 13.27
C GLU A 379 -25.69 8.70 13.96
N PRO A 380 -25.59 8.59 15.28
CA PRO A 380 -26.00 7.37 15.97
C PRO A 380 -27.48 7.11 15.70
N MET A 381 -27.77 5.97 15.07
CA MET A 381 -29.10 5.41 14.83
C MET A 381 -29.75 5.73 13.49
N THR A 382 -29.09 5.47 12.39
CA THR A 382 -29.70 5.44 11.07
C THR A 382 -30.32 4.06 10.79
N VAL A 383 -31.53 4.06 10.25
CA VAL A 383 -32.27 2.85 9.89
C VAL A 383 -32.25 2.71 8.37
N PHE A 384 -31.76 1.58 7.88
CA PHE A 384 -31.79 1.24 6.48
C PHE A 384 -32.88 0.22 6.21
N TYR A 385 -33.71 0.49 5.23
CA TYR A 385 -34.72 -0.46 4.75
C TYR A 385 -34.22 -1.08 3.45
N THR A 386 -34.21 -2.40 3.39
CA THR A 386 -33.80 -3.12 2.17
C THR A 386 -34.94 -3.97 1.65
N LYS A 387 -35.14 -3.98 0.33
CA LYS A 387 -36.09 -4.83 -0.38
C LYS A 387 -35.44 -5.33 -1.66
N ASP A 388 -35.70 -6.60 -2.00
CA ASP A 388 -35.19 -7.23 -3.24
C ASP A 388 -33.66 -7.16 -3.42
N GLY A 389 -32.93 -7.03 -2.33
CA GLY A 389 -31.46 -6.97 -2.33
C GLY A 389 -30.89 -5.55 -2.47
N GLU A 390 -31.72 -4.52 -2.41
CA GLU A 390 -31.31 -3.12 -2.50
C GLU A 390 -31.77 -2.30 -1.29
N VAL A 391 -31.04 -1.22 -0.98
CA VAL A 391 -31.46 -0.24 0.03
C VAL A 391 -32.51 0.66 -0.60
N VAL A 392 -33.74 0.60 -0.10
CA VAL A 392 -34.88 1.35 -0.64
C VAL A 392 -35.21 2.61 0.13
N GLU A 393 -34.83 2.72 1.39
CA GLU A 393 -35.03 3.89 2.23
C GLU A 393 -33.96 3.99 3.31
N ILE A 394 -33.50 5.19 3.62
CA ILE A 394 -32.59 5.52 4.73
C ILE A 394 -33.30 6.55 5.61
N SER A 395 -33.39 6.31 6.92
CA SER A 395 -34.06 7.19 7.85
C SER A 395 -33.27 7.40 9.13
N GLU A 396 -33.18 8.64 9.57
CA GLU A 396 -32.62 9.00 10.89
C GLU A 396 -33.68 8.88 12.00
N LYS A 397 -34.94 8.64 11.63
CA LYS A 397 -36.04 8.49 12.59
C LYS A 397 -36.17 7.05 13.03
N CYS A 398 -35.81 6.80 14.28
CA CYS A 398 -35.78 5.45 14.89
C CYS A 398 -36.89 5.25 15.91
N ASP A 399 -37.84 6.15 16.03
CA ASP A 399 -39.00 5.94 16.89
C ASP A 399 -39.94 4.87 16.32
N LYS A 400 -40.68 4.21 17.21
CA LYS A 400 -41.59 3.12 16.85
C LYS A 400 -42.54 3.46 15.70
N LYS A 401 -43.12 4.68 15.74
CA LYS A 401 -44.10 5.12 14.74
C LYS A 401 -43.48 5.24 13.35
N SER A 402 -42.33 5.90 13.26
CA SER A 402 -41.61 6.10 12.00
C SER A 402 -41.14 4.78 11.38
N VAL A 403 -40.65 3.86 12.21
CA VAL A 403 -40.22 2.52 11.75
C VAL A 403 -41.45 1.74 11.24
N MET A 404 -42.59 1.76 11.94
CA MET A 404 -43.79 1.07 11.49
C MET A 404 -44.40 1.68 10.22
N GLU A 405 -44.36 3.02 10.07
CA GLU A 405 -44.83 3.70 8.86
C GLU A 405 -43.96 3.29 7.66
N ALA A 406 -42.62 3.25 7.81
CA ALA A 406 -41.72 2.84 6.75
C ALA A 406 -41.87 1.35 6.40
N LEU A 407 -41.94 0.47 7.40
CA LEU A 407 -42.16 -0.96 7.15
C LEU A 407 -43.49 -1.22 6.45
N ASN A 408 -44.55 -0.53 6.80
CA ASN A 408 -45.87 -0.69 6.17
C ASN A 408 -45.89 -0.32 4.67
N LYS A 409 -44.93 0.45 4.17
CA LYS A 409 -44.76 0.71 2.74
C LYS A 409 -44.26 -0.50 1.96
N TYR A 410 -43.50 -1.37 2.60
CA TYR A 410 -42.73 -2.44 1.95
C TYR A 410 -43.22 -3.85 2.29
N VAL A 411 -43.96 -4.02 3.43
CA VAL A 411 -44.56 -5.29 3.86
C VAL A 411 -45.92 -5.44 3.16
N GLU A 412 -46.06 -6.45 2.33
CA GLU A 412 -47.36 -6.85 1.80
C GLU A 412 -48.19 -7.50 2.92
N ARG A 413 -49.13 -6.77 3.48
CA ARG A 413 -50.13 -7.36 4.38
C ARG A 413 -51.20 -8.05 3.55
N PRO A 414 -51.58 -9.29 3.89
CA PRO A 414 -52.75 -9.88 3.28
C PRO A 414 -53.95 -8.92 3.56
N VAL A 415 -54.64 -8.57 2.50
CA VAL A 415 -55.90 -7.80 2.63
C VAL A 415 -56.83 -8.67 3.47
N GLU A 416 -57.13 -8.28 4.71
CA GLU A 416 -58.23 -8.84 5.44
C GLU A 416 -59.48 -8.62 4.60
N VAL A 417 -59.95 -9.68 3.97
CA VAL A 417 -61.28 -9.68 3.35
C VAL A 417 -62.25 -9.67 4.50
N VAL A 418 -62.76 -8.50 4.85
CA VAL A 418 -63.93 -8.38 5.69
C VAL A 418 -65.08 -9.02 4.90
N VAL A 419 -65.41 -10.23 5.24
CA VAL A 419 -66.65 -10.86 4.76
C VAL A 419 -67.78 -10.27 5.61
N ASP A 420 -68.59 -9.40 4.98
CA ASP A 420 -69.84 -8.88 5.53
C ASP A 420 -70.85 -10.00 5.77
#